data_670c98dffe31534bf3c7ed78d21bfb81
#
_entry.id   670c98dffe31534bf3c7ed78d21bfb81
#
_cell.length_a   1.000
_cell.length_b   1.000
_cell.length_c   1.000
_cell.angle_alpha   90.00
_cell.angle_beta   90.00
_cell.angle_gamma   90.00
#
_symmetry.space_group_name_H-M   'P 1'
#
loop_
_entity.id
_entity.type
_entity.pdbx_description
1 polymer ?
#
loop_
_entity_poly.entity_id
_entity_poly.type
_entity_poly.pdbx_seq_one_letter_code
_entity_poly.pdbx_strand_id
1 'polypeptide(L)'
;MDTSKKTEDDTIRDPAESGYVSTRPRGTRARRTWPFNVRNLVAEDIRALDEFFMSPSYAARGGNSFLFPNLLPNWSFEFPALTAADLVFGWAVSSAPAQESIGVGTTPVADGTQAIKFRTVATKTIAANTTVTGALTCDQAVSCTPGEVYVFTAALDAIQGTLAAGVLGAQVSVSYLNAAGGALSTVNGTAATIGVGWQTYGYQFTVPASAASFKVSLLATLANSTASAITLDGSASVSWDTVGCSLLTPLTPYGRMVGSQPLGCLVRFSSLPEIADIGWGNGVKVYGAKLELTEV
;
A
#
# COMPACT_ATOMS: atom_id res chain seq x y z
N MET A 1 -4.00 -8.13 -19.27
CA MET A 1 -2.70 -7.47 -19.06
C MET A 1 -1.63 -8.40 -19.61
N ASP A 2 -0.80 -7.91 -20.51
CA ASP A 2 0.29 -8.70 -21.08
C ASP A 2 1.59 -8.19 -20.47
N THR A 3 2.34 -9.06 -19.80
CA THR A 3 3.56 -8.71 -19.08
C THR A 3 4.69 -9.64 -19.49
N SER A 4 5.87 -9.07 -19.74
CA SER A 4 7.08 -9.84 -19.99
C SER A 4 8.20 -9.33 -19.08
N LYS A 5 9.09 -10.23 -18.68
CA LYS A 5 10.27 -9.89 -17.87
C LYS A 5 11.50 -9.77 -18.76
N LYS A 6 12.19 -8.64 -18.65
CA LYS A 6 13.51 -8.44 -19.27
C LYS A 6 14.56 -8.33 -18.17
N THR A 7 15.69 -8.98 -18.34
CA THR A 7 16.85 -8.85 -17.45
C THR A 7 17.92 -8.06 -18.19
N GLU A 8 18.36 -6.96 -17.60
CA GLU A 8 19.46 -6.18 -18.15
C GLU A 8 20.80 -6.80 -17.74
N ASP A 9 21.70 -6.91 -18.70
CA ASP A 9 23.09 -7.32 -18.44
C ASP A 9 23.90 -6.09 -18.04
N ASP A 10 24.16 -5.95 -16.75
CA ASP A 10 24.89 -4.83 -16.14
C ASP A 10 26.40 -5.04 -16.19
N THR A 11 26.88 -5.69 -17.25
CA THR A 11 28.29 -5.99 -17.45
C THR A 11 29.00 -4.86 -18.18
N ILE A 12 30.05 -4.30 -17.58
CA ILE A 12 30.94 -3.36 -18.26
C ILE A 12 31.86 -4.18 -19.16
N ARG A 13 31.92 -3.85 -20.44
CA ARG A 13 32.83 -4.44 -21.40
C ARG A 13 33.83 -3.35 -21.83
N ASP A 14 35.04 -3.42 -21.29
CA ASP A 14 36.12 -2.54 -21.66
C ASP A 14 37.01 -3.24 -22.71
N PRO A 15 37.02 -2.81 -23.98
CA PRO A 15 37.98 -3.34 -24.96
C PRO A 15 39.37 -2.83 -24.59
N ALA A 16 40.27 -3.73 -24.26
CA ALA A 16 41.68 -3.39 -24.09
C ALA A 16 42.37 -3.24 -25.45
N GLU A 17 43.37 -2.39 -25.54
CA GLU A 17 44.18 -2.20 -26.77
C GLU A 17 44.83 -3.50 -27.27
N SER A 18 44.97 -4.50 -26.40
CA SER A 18 45.45 -5.85 -26.73
C SER A 18 44.41 -6.77 -27.39
N GLY A 19 43.17 -6.28 -27.61
CA GLY A 19 42.07 -7.07 -28.18
C GLY A 19 41.35 -7.98 -27.17
N TYR A 20 41.78 -8.00 -25.92
CA TYR A 20 41.04 -8.70 -24.86
C TYR A 20 39.89 -7.80 -24.33
N VAL A 21 38.70 -8.37 -24.17
CA VAL A 21 37.58 -7.72 -23.56
C VAL A 21 37.56 -8.06 -22.08
N SER A 22 37.82 -7.07 -21.23
CA SER A 22 37.63 -7.20 -19.80
C SER A 22 36.15 -6.98 -19.48
N THR A 23 35.52 -7.95 -18.81
CA THR A 23 34.15 -7.86 -18.38
C THR A 23 34.07 -7.87 -16.86
N ARG A 24 33.34 -6.93 -16.27
CA ARG A 24 33.07 -6.89 -14.85
C ARG A 24 31.61 -6.47 -14.61
N PRO A 25 30.89 -7.12 -13.69
CA PRO A 25 29.54 -6.69 -13.34
C PRO A 25 29.59 -5.33 -12.64
N ARG A 26 28.68 -4.42 -12.98
CA ARG A 26 28.49 -3.15 -12.27
C ARG A 26 27.80 -3.31 -10.92
N GLY A 27 27.07 -4.40 -10.76
CA GLY A 27 26.32 -4.69 -9.56
C GLY A 27 26.41 -6.15 -9.16
N THR A 28 25.95 -6.47 -7.98
CA THR A 28 25.93 -7.84 -7.45
C THR A 28 24.88 -8.73 -8.12
N ARG A 29 23.92 -8.13 -8.85
CA ARG A 29 22.93 -8.83 -9.68
C ARG A 29 22.42 -7.93 -10.80
N ALA A 30 21.96 -8.55 -11.88
CA ALA A 30 21.30 -7.85 -12.97
C ALA A 30 19.96 -7.26 -12.50
N ARG A 31 19.70 -6.01 -12.86
CA ARG A 31 18.40 -5.36 -12.60
C ARG A 31 17.33 -5.97 -13.49
N ARG A 32 16.14 -6.08 -12.95
CA ARG A 32 14.99 -6.59 -13.66
C ARG A 32 14.13 -5.43 -14.16
N THR A 33 13.61 -5.57 -15.36
CA THR A 33 12.70 -4.63 -15.98
C THR A 33 11.43 -5.35 -16.41
N TRP A 34 10.28 -4.75 -16.17
CA TRP A 34 8.97 -5.30 -16.52
C TRP A 34 8.20 -4.32 -17.40
N PRO A 35 8.10 -4.58 -18.71
CA PRO A 35 7.19 -3.85 -19.56
C PRO A 35 5.75 -4.32 -19.36
N PHE A 36 4.82 -3.37 -19.29
CA PHE A 36 3.39 -3.61 -19.20
C PHE A 36 2.66 -2.98 -20.37
N ASN A 37 1.76 -3.75 -20.98
CA ASN A 37 0.83 -3.22 -21.97
C ASN A 37 -0.57 -3.30 -21.37
N VAL A 38 -1.12 -2.17 -21.00
CA VAL A 38 -2.50 -2.05 -20.52
C VAL A 38 -3.37 -1.68 -21.71
N ARG A 39 -4.51 -2.36 -21.88
CA ARG A 39 -5.44 -2.13 -22.98
C ARG A 39 -6.83 -1.85 -22.43
N ASN A 40 -7.68 -1.27 -23.30
CA ASN A 40 -9.08 -0.96 -22.97
C ASN A 40 -9.24 0.06 -21.83
N LEU A 41 -8.29 0.96 -21.67
CA LEU A 41 -8.42 2.09 -20.77
C LEU A 41 -9.45 3.08 -21.33
N VAL A 42 -10.28 3.64 -20.47
CA VAL A 42 -11.17 4.76 -20.83
C VAL A 42 -10.51 6.11 -20.51
N ALA A 43 -11.10 7.21 -20.95
CA ALA A 43 -10.51 8.54 -20.75
C ALA A 43 -10.25 8.89 -19.26
N GLU A 44 -11.07 8.36 -18.35
CA GLU A 44 -10.92 8.54 -16.91
C GLU A 44 -9.69 7.80 -16.36
N ASP A 45 -9.44 6.58 -16.85
CA ASP A 45 -8.22 5.82 -16.47
C ASP A 45 -6.96 6.54 -16.95
N ILE A 46 -7.00 7.13 -18.17
CA ILE A 46 -5.87 7.91 -18.70
C ILE A 46 -5.63 9.15 -17.86
N ARG A 47 -6.70 9.86 -17.47
CA ARG A 47 -6.57 11.04 -16.63
C ARG A 47 -5.99 10.67 -15.26
N ALA A 48 -6.44 9.57 -14.64
CA ALA A 48 -5.90 9.09 -13.37
C ALA A 48 -4.42 8.69 -13.49
N LEU A 49 -4.03 8.10 -14.64
CA LEU A 49 -2.64 7.76 -14.93
C LEU A 49 -1.79 9.03 -15.07
N ASP A 50 -2.26 10.02 -15.82
CA ASP A 50 -1.59 11.31 -16.00
C ASP A 50 -1.48 12.07 -14.67
N GLU A 51 -2.54 12.13 -13.88
CA GLU A 51 -2.55 12.75 -12.55
C GLU A 51 -1.52 12.08 -11.62
N PHE A 52 -1.42 10.76 -11.66
CA PHE A 52 -0.41 10.02 -10.90
C PHE A 52 1.02 10.44 -11.29
N PHE A 53 1.34 10.44 -12.59
CA PHE A 53 2.68 10.78 -13.06
C PHE A 53 3.01 12.28 -12.95
N MET A 54 2.01 13.14 -13.01
CA MET A 54 2.17 14.59 -12.85
C MET A 54 2.08 15.03 -11.40
N SER A 55 1.79 14.12 -10.47
CA SER A 55 1.73 14.47 -9.06
C SER A 55 3.08 15.00 -8.57
N PRO A 56 3.09 16.05 -7.72
CA PRO A 56 4.33 16.58 -7.14
C PRO A 56 5.17 15.52 -6.42
N SER A 57 4.51 14.52 -5.86
CA SER A 57 5.14 13.38 -5.19
C SER A 57 6.01 12.55 -6.12
N TYR A 58 5.51 12.27 -7.31
CA TYR A 58 6.27 11.51 -8.30
C TYR A 58 7.42 12.34 -8.87
N ALA A 59 7.14 13.60 -9.23
CA ALA A 59 8.13 14.51 -9.81
C ALA A 59 9.23 14.93 -8.82
N ALA A 60 8.87 15.25 -7.57
CA ALA A 60 9.79 15.76 -6.56
C ALA A 60 10.79 14.71 -6.06
N ARG A 61 10.53 13.43 -6.24
CA ARG A 61 11.35 12.33 -5.72
C ARG A 61 12.15 11.56 -6.78
N GLY A 62 12.23 12.09 -7.99
CA GLY A 62 13.01 11.46 -9.06
C GLY A 62 12.51 10.05 -9.45
N GLY A 63 11.21 9.84 -9.37
CA GLY A 63 10.58 8.55 -9.54
C GLY A 63 10.65 7.73 -8.26
N ASN A 64 9.63 7.83 -7.40
CA ASN A 64 9.55 7.06 -6.17
C ASN A 64 9.62 5.56 -6.45
N SER A 65 10.38 4.86 -5.63
CA SER A 65 10.31 3.40 -5.58
C SER A 65 9.11 2.96 -4.74
N PHE A 66 8.43 1.95 -5.22
CA PHE A 66 7.31 1.32 -4.53
C PHE A 66 7.48 -0.20 -4.54
N LEU A 67 6.79 -0.86 -3.61
CA LEU A 67 6.80 -2.31 -3.54
C LEU A 67 5.97 -2.90 -4.69
N PHE A 68 6.61 -3.73 -5.53
CA PHE A 68 5.93 -4.37 -6.66
C PHE A 68 5.99 -5.90 -6.55
N PRO A 69 4.89 -6.56 -6.80
CA PRO A 69 3.56 -5.98 -6.96
C PRO A 69 3.00 -5.52 -5.60
N ASN A 70 2.53 -4.27 -5.54
CA ASN A 70 1.69 -3.85 -4.43
C ASN A 70 0.27 -4.35 -4.70
N LEU A 71 -0.28 -5.13 -3.78
CA LEU A 71 -1.58 -5.77 -3.93
C LEU A 71 -2.73 -4.88 -3.43
N LEU A 72 -2.40 -3.73 -2.82
CA LEU A 72 -3.38 -2.77 -2.34
C LEU A 72 -3.53 -1.61 -3.33
N PRO A 73 -4.77 -1.18 -3.61
CA PRO A 73 -5.02 0.01 -4.43
C PRO A 73 -4.65 1.28 -3.67
N ASN A 74 -4.39 2.36 -4.41
CA ASN A 74 -4.22 3.71 -3.87
C ASN A 74 -3.30 3.76 -2.63
N TRP A 75 -2.12 3.23 -2.79
CA TRP A 75 -1.13 2.99 -1.72
C TRP A 75 -0.68 4.26 -0.96
N SER A 76 -0.78 5.42 -1.58
CA SER A 76 -0.45 6.73 -1.00
C SER A 76 -1.70 7.58 -0.72
N PHE A 77 -2.91 7.03 -0.94
CA PHE A 77 -4.21 7.70 -0.73
C PHE A 77 -4.46 8.95 -1.57
N GLU A 78 -3.70 9.18 -2.63
CA GLU A 78 -3.79 10.37 -3.48
C GLU A 78 -5.01 10.38 -4.42
N PHE A 79 -5.61 9.22 -4.69
CA PHE A 79 -6.78 9.14 -5.53
C PHE A 79 -8.07 9.34 -4.73
N PRO A 80 -8.92 10.30 -5.14
CA PRO A 80 -10.17 10.58 -4.46
C PRO A 80 -11.14 9.40 -4.55
N ALA A 81 -12.15 9.40 -3.66
CA ALA A 81 -13.23 8.44 -3.69
C ALA A 81 -13.97 8.47 -5.04
N LEU A 82 -14.22 7.28 -5.62
CA LEU A 82 -15.05 7.14 -6.82
C LEU A 82 -16.50 6.83 -6.48
N THR A 83 -16.76 6.32 -5.29
CA THR A 83 -18.11 6.00 -4.79
C THR A 83 -18.38 6.72 -3.48
N ALA A 84 -19.66 6.91 -3.16
CA ALA A 84 -20.05 7.53 -1.87
C ALA A 84 -19.72 6.65 -0.65
N ALA A 85 -19.38 5.37 -0.84
CA ALA A 85 -19.01 4.46 0.21
C ALA A 85 -17.52 4.57 0.58
N ASP A 86 -16.69 5.02 -0.35
CA ASP A 86 -15.25 5.14 -0.17
C ASP A 86 -14.90 6.43 0.56
N LEU A 87 -13.88 6.39 1.39
CA LEU A 87 -13.23 7.60 1.91
C LEU A 87 -12.24 8.15 0.87
N VAL A 88 -11.46 7.26 0.30
CA VAL A 88 -10.58 7.45 -0.85
C VAL A 88 -10.70 6.22 -1.75
N PHE A 89 -10.26 6.30 -2.99
CA PHE A 89 -10.38 5.19 -3.94
C PHE A 89 -9.89 3.85 -3.35
N GLY A 90 -10.79 2.86 -3.32
CA GLY A 90 -10.51 1.51 -2.86
C GLY A 90 -10.42 1.33 -1.34
N TRP A 91 -10.79 2.36 -0.56
CA TRP A 91 -10.76 2.29 0.91
C TRP A 91 -12.02 2.89 1.54
N ALA A 92 -12.74 2.09 2.27
CA ALA A 92 -13.98 2.47 2.95
C ALA A 92 -13.83 2.46 4.48
N VAL A 93 -14.54 3.36 5.14
CA VAL A 93 -14.64 3.37 6.60
C VAL A 93 -15.54 2.21 7.03
N SER A 94 -14.96 1.21 7.69
CA SER A 94 -15.68 0.04 8.17
C SER A 94 -16.10 0.13 9.64
N SER A 95 -15.42 0.98 10.42
CA SER A 95 -15.81 1.30 11.80
C SER A 95 -15.43 2.74 12.12
N ALA A 96 -16.41 3.53 12.58
CA ALA A 96 -16.20 4.91 13.01
C ALA A 96 -16.90 5.14 14.37
N PRO A 97 -16.21 4.84 15.48
CA PRO A 97 -16.76 5.10 16.81
C PRO A 97 -16.91 6.62 17.04
N ALA A 98 -17.87 7.01 17.88
CA ALA A 98 -18.12 8.44 18.14
C ALA A 98 -16.91 9.20 18.76
N GLN A 99 -15.94 8.47 19.29
CA GLN A 99 -14.71 8.96 19.88
C GLN A 99 -13.64 9.33 18.85
N GLU A 100 -13.80 8.84 17.61
CA GLU A 100 -12.85 9.06 16.53
C GLU A 100 -13.52 9.64 15.29
N SER A 101 -12.79 10.46 14.55
CA SER A 101 -13.12 10.85 13.19
C SER A 101 -12.06 10.34 12.24
N ILE A 102 -12.50 9.74 11.13
CA ILE A 102 -11.62 9.19 10.09
C ILE A 102 -11.77 10.06 8.85
N GLY A 103 -10.67 10.52 8.32
CA GLY A 103 -10.69 11.40 7.15
C GLY A 103 -9.33 11.51 6.47
N VAL A 104 -9.31 12.22 5.37
CA VAL A 104 -8.09 12.57 4.66
C VAL A 104 -7.46 13.78 5.36
N GLY A 105 -6.17 13.72 5.61
CA GLY A 105 -5.37 14.80 6.17
C GLY A 105 -4.24 15.20 5.23
N THR A 106 -3.95 16.51 5.17
CA THR A 106 -2.85 17.05 4.36
C THR A 106 -1.60 17.34 5.19
N THR A 107 -1.64 17.09 6.49
CA THR A 107 -0.54 17.34 7.43
C THR A 107 -0.74 16.46 8.68
N PRO A 108 0.26 15.69 9.13
CA PRO A 108 1.47 15.34 8.40
C PRO A 108 1.19 14.34 7.26
N VAL A 109 2.04 14.32 6.22
CA VAL A 109 2.06 13.30 5.15
C VAL A 109 3.47 12.73 5.03
N ALA A 110 3.60 11.44 4.75
CA ALA A 110 4.88 10.79 4.51
C ALA A 110 5.25 10.86 3.03
N ASP A 111 4.26 10.71 2.18
CA ASP A 111 4.37 10.80 0.74
C ASP A 111 3.18 11.56 0.14
N GLY A 112 3.43 12.30 -0.94
CA GLY A 112 2.37 12.99 -1.65
C GLY A 112 1.79 14.19 -0.92
N THR A 113 0.49 14.33 -1.01
CA THR A 113 -0.27 15.47 -0.48
C THR A 113 -1.30 15.09 0.56
N GLN A 114 -1.58 13.79 0.72
CA GLN A 114 -2.65 13.27 1.58
C GLN A 114 -2.20 12.04 2.36
N ALA A 115 -2.75 11.88 3.54
CA ALA A 115 -2.64 10.68 4.36
C ALA A 115 -3.99 10.39 5.01
N ILE A 116 -4.26 9.15 5.35
CA ILE A 116 -5.44 8.82 6.15
C ILE A 116 -5.18 9.16 7.61
N LYS A 117 -6.12 9.88 8.20
CA LYS A 117 -6.00 10.36 9.57
C LYS A 117 -7.19 9.95 10.44
N PHE A 118 -6.89 9.25 11.50
CA PHE A 118 -7.78 8.95 12.60
C PHE A 118 -7.52 10.00 13.70
N ARG A 119 -8.52 10.75 14.11
CA ARG A 119 -8.41 11.80 15.14
C ARG A 119 -9.37 11.51 16.27
N THR A 120 -8.91 11.72 17.49
CA THR A 120 -9.82 11.79 18.64
C THR A 120 -10.77 12.97 18.52
N VAL A 121 -12.01 12.78 18.97
CA VAL A 121 -13.02 13.85 18.96
C VAL A 121 -13.07 14.47 20.35
N ALA A 122 -12.84 15.78 20.41
CA ALA A 122 -12.88 16.53 21.67
C ALA A 122 -14.23 16.36 22.40
N THR A 123 -14.21 16.39 23.73
CA THR A 123 -15.37 16.25 24.63
C THR A 123 -16.03 14.86 24.64
N LYS A 124 -15.59 13.92 23.79
CA LYS A 124 -16.04 12.52 23.85
C LYS A 124 -15.32 11.78 24.97
N THR A 125 -15.96 10.75 25.49
CA THR A 125 -15.41 9.94 26.58
C THR A 125 -15.22 8.50 26.16
N ILE A 126 -14.19 7.87 26.71
CA ILE A 126 -13.99 6.43 26.67
C ILE A 126 -14.33 5.89 28.05
N ALA A 127 -15.30 5.00 28.14
CA ALA A 127 -15.71 4.41 29.43
C ALA A 127 -14.56 3.64 30.07
N ALA A 128 -14.63 3.45 31.37
CA ALA A 128 -13.68 2.63 32.13
C ALA A 128 -13.59 1.21 31.55
N ASN A 129 -12.37 0.66 31.49
CA ASN A 129 -12.10 -0.70 30.99
C ASN A 129 -12.70 -0.99 29.61
N THR A 130 -12.68 0.01 28.71
CA THR A 130 -13.27 -0.09 27.36
C THR A 130 -12.22 0.23 26.31
N THR A 131 -12.31 -0.50 25.19
CA THR A 131 -11.55 -0.18 23.98
C THR A 131 -12.53 0.14 22.85
N VAL A 132 -12.26 1.23 22.13
CA VAL A 132 -12.94 1.59 20.88
C VAL A 132 -11.95 1.56 19.73
N THR A 133 -12.41 1.17 18.55
CA THR A 133 -11.54 0.99 17.39
C THR A 133 -12.18 1.58 16.15
N GLY A 134 -11.50 2.57 15.56
CA GLY A 134 -11.75 3.03 14.21
C GLY A 134 -11.07 2.14 13.19
N ALA A 135 -11.70 1.91 12.06
CA ALA A 135 -11.16 1.06 11.01
C ALA A 135 -11.46 1.60 9.61
N LEU A 136 -10.43 1.62 8.78
CA LEU A 136 -10.50 1.86 7.34
C LEU A 136 -10.09 0.57 6.63
N THR A 137 -10.98 -0.01 5.83
CA THR A 137 -10.76 -1.30 5.17
C THR A 137 -10.58 -1.13 3.68
N CYS A 138 -9.60 -1.84 3.11
CA CYS A 138 -9.45 -1.97 1.68
C CYS A 138 -10.64 -2.75 1.10
N ASP A 139 -11.35 -2.18 0.12
CA ASP A 139 -12.52 -2.80 -0.48
C ASP A 139 -12.16 -4.02 -1.32
N GLN A 140 -10.99 -3.97 -1.95
CA GLN A 140 -10.50 -5.07 -2.76
C GLN A 140 -10.01 -6.21 -1.89
N ALA A 141 -10.57 -7.40 -2.09
CA ALA A 141 -10.02 -8.63 -1.53
C ALA A 141 -8.83 -9.10 -2.39
N VAL A 142 -7.74 -9.42 -1.73
CA VAL A 142 -6.53 -9.98 -2.35
C VAL A 142 -6.68 -11.50 -2.39
N SER A 143 -6.65 -12.09 -3.58
CA SER A 143 -6.66 -13.56 -3.74
C SER A 143 -5.37 -14.16 -3.16
N CYS A 144 -5.50 -15.26 -2.44
CA CYS A 144 -4.37 -15.92 -1.79
C CYS A 144 -4.52 -17.45 -1.79
N THR A 145 -3.40 -18.15 -1.53
CA THR A 145 -3.36 -19.60 -1.36
C THR A 145 -2.95 -19.94 0.07
N PRO A 146 -3.56 -20.95 0.71
CA PRO A 146 -3.15 -21.40 2.04
C PRO A 146 -1.65 -21.68 2.14
N GLY A 147 -1.03 -21.21 3.22
CA GLY A 147 0.40 -21.35 3.48
C GLY A 147 1.28 -20.26 2.85
N GLU A 148 0.76 -19.42 1.96
CA GLU A 148 1.49 -18.24 1.50
C GLU A 148 1.73 -17.26 2.63
N VAL A 149 2.87 -16.56 2.55
CA VAL A 149 3.28 -15.55 3.53
C VAL A 149 3.28 -14.19 2.85
N TYR A 150 2.63 -13.23 3.47
CA TYR A 150 2.56 -11.85 2.99
C TYR A 150 3.24 -10.91 3.98
N VAL A 151 3.74 -9.81 3.46
CA VAL A 151 4.22 -8.68 4.25
C VAL A 151 3.38 -7.45 3.95
N PHE A 152 2.89 -6.81 5.00
CA PHE A 152 2.31 -5.47 4.97
C PHE A 152 3.34 -4.47 5.47
N THR A 153 3.43 -3.33 4.80
CA THR A 153 4.26 -2.19 5.21
C THR A 153 3.46 -0.91 5.09
N ALA A 154 3.72 0.05 5.96
CA ALA A 154 3.14 1.38 5.88
C ALA A 154 4.05 2.41 6.56
N ALA A 155 3.91 3.67 6.20
CA ALA A 155 4.35 4.76 7.04
C ALA A 155 3.25 5.08 8.06
N LEU A 156 3.64 5.24 9.30
CA LEU A 156 2.77 5.53 10.43
C LEU A 156 3.31 6.72 11.21
N ASP A 157 2.45 7.71 11.46
CA ASP A 157 2.70 8.78 12.43
C ASP A 157 1.57 8.76 13.47
N ALA A 158 1.93 8.64 14.74
CA ALA A 158 0.96 8.52 15.82
C ALA A 158 1.29 9.51 16.94
N ILE A 159 0.48 10.55 17.03
CA ILE A 159 0.59 11.64 17.99
C ILE A 159 -0.34 11.34 19.17
N GLN A 160 0.23 11.09 20.33
CA GLN A 160 -0.53 10.77 21.55
C GLN A 160 -1.27 11.99 22.13
N GLY A 161 -0.80 13.20 21.84
CA GLY A 161 -1.36 14.42 22.42
C GLY A 161 -1.24 14.42 23.94
N THR A 162 -2.34 14.71 24.61
CA THR A 162 -2.43 14.70 26.09
C THR A 162 -2.85 13.36 26.67
N LEU A 163 -3.12 12.34 25.85
CA LEU A 163 -3.54 11.03 26.33
C LEU A 163 -2.41 10.33 27.11
N ALA A 164 -2.79 9.59 28.14
CA ALA A 164 -1.85 8.77 28.87
C ALA A 164 -1.25 7.67 27.98
N ALA A 165 -0.05 7.21 28.32
CA ALA A 165 0.60 6.12 27.60
C ALA A 165 -0.28 4.86 27.57
N GLY A 166 -0.33 4.21 26.40
CA GLY A 166 -1.12 3.00 26.19
C GLY A 166 -2.60 3.22 25.87
N VAL A 167 -3.10 4.47 25.86
CA VAL A 167 -4.48 4.75 25.44
C VAL A 167 -4.62 4.71 23.92
N LEU A 168 -3.71 5.35 23.21
CA LEU A 168 -3.70 5.35 21.74
C LEU A 168 -2.92 4.14 21.22
N GLY A 169 -3.46 3.44 20.25
CA GLY A 169 -2.80 2.36 19.52
C GLY A 169 -3.06 2.41 18.03
N ALA A 170 -2.16 1.82 17.26
CA ALA A 170 -2.28 1.66 15.82
C ALA A 170 -1.84 0.25 15.42
N GLN A 171 -2.56 -0.39 14.54
CA GLN A 171 -2.21 -1.72 14.02
C GLN A 171 -2.91 -2.00 12.69
N VAL A 172 -2.41 -2.97 11.95
CA VAL A 172 -3.11 -3.51 10.79
C VAL A 172 -3.95 -4.72 11.22
N SER A 173 -5.07 -4.93 10.55
CA SER A 173 -5.89 -6.15 10.70
C SER A 173 -6.03 -6.83 9.34
N VAL A 174 -5.95 -8.15 9.32
CA VAL A 174 -6.13 -8.97 8.12
C VAL A 174 -7.30 -9.92 8.34
N SER A 175 -8.34 -9.74 7.55
CA SER A 175 -9.54 -10.58 7.58
C SER A 175 -9.50 -11.59 6.44
N TYR A 176 -9.44 -12.87 6.74
CA TYR A 176 -9.44 -13.96 5.76
C TYR A 176 -10.85 -14.35 5.37
N LEU A 177 -11.03 -14.61 4.07
CA LEU A 177 -12.30 -14.96 3.45
C LEU A 177 -12.19 -16.33 2.76
N ASN A 178 -13.25 -17.11 2.79
CA ASN A 178 -13.37 -18.34 2.03
C ASN A 178 -13.69 -18.07 0.54
N ALA A 179 -13.75 -19.11 -0.28
CA ALA A 179 -14.05 -18.99 -1.71
C ALA A 179 -15.43 -18.37 -2.02
N ALA A 180 -16.37 -18.41 -1.08
CA ALA A 180 -17.68 -17.77 -1.21
C ALA A 180 -17.69 -16.31 -0.70
N GLY A 181 -16.54 -15.78 -0.26
CA GLY A 181 -16.43 -14.43 0.32
C GLY A 181 -16.87 -14.32 1.79
N GLY A 182 -17.20 -15.43 2.43
CA GLY A 182 -17.55 -15.47 3.86
C GLY A 182 -16.31 -15.33 4.76
N ALA A 183 -16.45 -14.58 5.86
CA ALA A 183 -15.36 -14.40 6.82
C ALA A 183 -15.00 -15.72 7.52
N LEU A 184 -13.71 -16.04 7.57
CA LEU A 184 -13.16 -17.20 8.27
C LEU A 184 -12.54 -16.81 9.62
N SER A 185 -11.63 -15.89 9.61
CA SER A 185 -10.91 -15.42 10.79
C SER A 185 -10.29 -14.05 10.52
N THR A 186 -9.93 -13.37 11.59
CA THR A 186 -9.21 -12.10 11.53
C THR A 186 -8.00 -12.19 12.43
N VAL A 187 -6.86 -11.70 11.93
CA VAL A 187 -5.64 -11.57 12.71
C VAL A 187 -5.22 -10.10 12.74
N ASN A 188 -4.74 -9.68 13.89
CA ASN A 188 -4.24 -8.33 14.08
C ASN A 188 -2.71 -8.35 14.09
N GLY A 189 -2.12 -7.36 13.44
CA GLY A 189 -0.69 -7.13 13.51
C GLY A 189 -0.25 -6.71 14.92
N THR A 190 1.05 -6.69 15.11
CA THR A 190 1.62 -6.15 16.35
C THR A 190 1.23 -4.67 16.49
N ALA A 191 0.81 -4.27 17.68
CA ALA A 191 0.53 -2.86 17.94
C ALA A 191 1.80 -2.03 17.72
N ALA A 192 1.66 -0.93 16.98
CA ALA A 192 2.77 -0.03 16.70
C ALA A 192 3.20 0.71 17.97
N THR A 193 4.48 0.97 18.09
CA THR A 193 4.99 1.90 19.10
C THR A 193 4.53 3.31 18.75
N ILE A 194 3.87 3.96 19.71
CA ILE A 194 3.43 5.34 19.53
C ILE A 194 4.62 6.29 19.72
N GLY A 195 4.85 7.16 18.76
CA GLY A 195 5.93 8.15 18.77
C GLY A 195 5.65 9.26 17.78
N VAL A 196 6.30 10.40 17.95
CA VAL A 196 6.17 11.56 17.06
C VAL A 196 7.04 11.36 15.83
N GLY A 197 6.48 11.64 14.68
CA GLY A 197 7.14 11.53 13.37
C GLY A 197 6.89 10.19 12.69
N TRP A 198 7.09 10.20 11.39
CA TRP A 198 6.85 9.04 10.54
C TRP A 198 7.79 7.89 10.87
N GLN A 199 7.20 6.73 11.10
CA GLN A 199 7.89 5.47 11.37
C GLN A 199 7.44 4.43 10.35
N THR A 200 8.30 3.47 10.03
CA THR A 200 7.91 2.32 9.23
C THR A 200 7.20 1.29 10.12
N TYR A 201 5.96 1.00 9.77
CA TYR A 201 5.21 -0.11 10.33
C TYR A 201 5.32 -1.32 9.41
N GLY A 202 5.56 -2.50 9.97
CA GLY A 202 5.65 -3.76 9.21
C GLY A 202 4.92 -4.89 9.92
N TYR A 203 4.21 -5.72 9.16
CA TYR A 203 3.55 -6.90 9.68
C TYR A 203 3.60 -8.04 8.66
N GLN A 204 4.08 -9.20 9.10
CA GLN A 204 4.10 -10.42 8.30
C GLN A 204 3.01 -11.36 8.77
N PHE A 205 2.28 -11.96 7.84
CA PHE A 205 1.21 -12.91 8.15
C PHE A 205 1.20 -14.09 7.17
N THR A 206 0.75 -15.24 7.67
CA THR A 206 0.62 -16.47 6.89
C THR A 206 -0.85 -16.76 6.65
N VAL A 207 -1.18 -17.12 5.41
CA VAL A 207 -2.55 -17.47 5.01
C VAL A 207 -2.96 -18.79 5.65
N PRO A 208 -4.07 -18.83 6.42
CA PRO A 208 -4.55 -20.05 7.05
C PRO A 208 -5.17 -21.02 6.03
N ALA A 209 -5.33 -22.27 6.46
CA ALA A 209 -6.06 -23.28 5.68
C ALA A 209 -7.49 -22.78 5.35
N SER A 210 -7.98 -23.09 4.16
CA SER A 210 -9.32 -22.74 3.66
C SER A 210 -9.54 -21.25 3.29
N ALA A 211 -8.58 -20.35 3.48
CA ALA A 211 -8.67 -19.00 2.97
C ALA A 211 -8.42 -18.97 1.46
N ALA A 212 -9.27 -18.23 0.75
CA ALA A 212 -9.15 -18.01 -0.70
C ALA A 212 -8.80 -16.55 -1.02
N SER A 213 -9.08 -15.63 -0.09
CA SER A 213 -8.69 -14.23 -0.19
C SER A 213 -8.59 -13.59 1.19
N PHE A 214 -8.04 -12.38 1.26
CA PHE A 214 -8.01 -11.58 2.47
C PHE A 214 -8.28 -10.11 2.16
N LYS A 215 -8.74 -9.37 3.18
CA LYS A 215 -8.83 -7.91 3.19
C LYS A 215 -7.94 -7.34 4.27
N VAL A 216 -7.39 -6.15 4.00
CA VAL A 216 -6.55 -5.42 4.94
C VAL A 216 -7.32 -4.23 5.51
N SER A 217 -7.21 -4.01 6.81
CA SER A 217 -7.78 -2.85 7.49
C SER A 217 -6.70 -2.13 8.29
N LEU A 218 -6.71 -0.82 8.22
CA LEU A 218 -5.91 0.07 9.06
C LEU A 218 -6.74 0.42 10.30
N LEU A 219 -6.18 0.21 11.47
CA LEU A 219 -6.86 0.42 12.73
C LEU A 219 -6.20 1.52 13.55
N ALA A 220 -7.03 2.35 14.17
CA ALA A 220 -6.64 3.13 15.34
C ALA A 220 -7.49 2.68 16.53
N THR A 221 -6.86 2.53 17.68
CA THR A 221 -7.52 2.04 18.89
C THR A 221 -7.35 3.03 20.03
N LEU A 222 -8.43 3.23 20.78
CA LEU A 222 -8.40 4.01 22.02
C LEU A 222 -8.79 3.06 23.16
N ALA A 223 -7.81 2.68 23.97
CA ALA A 223 -7.97 1.74 25.06
C ALA A 223 -7.92 2.47 26.42
N ASN A 224 -8.97 2.36 27.19
CA ASN A 224 -9.00 2.86 28.56
C ASN A 224 -8.97 1.67 29.52
N SER A 225 -7.81 1.41 30.11
CA SER A 225 -7.63 0.36 31.12
C SER A 225 -7.84 0.84 32.55
N THR A 226 -8.26 2.09 32.75
CA THR A 226 -8.49 2.65 34.08
C THR A 226 -9.90 2.40 34.60
N ALA A 227 -10.09 2.51 35.91
CA ALA A 227 -11.39 2.37 36.55
C ALA A 227 -12.32 3.59 36.34
N SER A 228 -11.80 4.66 35.72
CA SER A 228 -12.57 5.90 35.47
C SER A 228 -12.63 6.20 33.97
N ALA A 229 -13.67 6.87 33.54
CA ALA A 229 -13.77 7.34 32.15
C ALA A 229 -12.71 8.39 31.83
N ILE A 230 -12.19 8.36 30.60
CA ILE A 230 -11.25 9.33 30.07
C ILE A 230 -11.98 10.25 29.10
N THR A 231 -11.84 11.58 29.29
CA THR A 231 -12.35 12.57 28.36
C THR A 231 -11.27 12.93 27.36
N LEU A 232 -11.63 12.94 26.07
CA LEU A 232 -10.73 13.28 24.96
C LEU A 232 -10.70 14.79 24.73
N ASP A 233 -9.55 15.32 24.35
CA ASP A 233 -9.35 16.73 24.00
C ASP A 233 -9.19 17.00 22.50
N GLY A 234 -9.19 15.93 21.67
CA GLY A 234 -9.02 16.03 20.22
C GLY A 234 -7.57 16.21 19.76
N SER A 235 -6.59 16.12 20.65
CA SER A 235 -5.16 16.31 20.31
C SER A 235 -4.48 15.08 19.75
N ALA A 236 -4.99 13.88 20.05
CA ALA A 236 -4.38 12.63 19.61
C ALA A 236 -4.83 12.23 18.20
N SER A 237 -3.92 11.65 17.45
CA SER A 237 -4.20 11.16 16.09
C SER A 237 -3.25 10.07 15.66
N VAL A 238 -3.75 9.20 14.75
CA VAL A 238 -2.97 8.21 14.00
C VAL A 238 -3.09 8.54 12.53
N SER A 239 -1.97 8.65 11.85
CA SER A 239 -1.91 8.88 10.39
C SER A 239 -1.26 7.69 9.72
N TRP A 240 -1.87 7.18 8.66
CA TRP A 240 -1.37 6.11 7.81
C TRP A 240 -1.09 6.65 6.42
N ASP A 241 0.03 6.21 5.84
CA ASP A 241 0.44 6.59 4.50
C ASP A 241 1.33 5.50 3.88
N THR A 242 1.55 5.54 2.58
CA THR A 242 2.42 4.63 1.81
C THR A 242 2.20 3.15 2.13
N VAL A 243 0.93 2.72 2.11
CA VAL A 243 0.56 1.35 2.44
C VAL A 243 0.94 0.36 1.34
N GLY A 244 1.56 -0.73 1.71
CA GLY A 244 1.97 -1.78 0.80
C GLY A 244 1.64 -3.18 1.33
N CYS A 245 1.26 -4.07 0.43
CA CYS A 245 1.15 -5.49 0.71
C CYS A 245 1.74 -6.29 -0.44
N SER A 246 2.58 -7.24 -0.13
CA SER A 246 3.18 -8.11 -1.14
C SER A 246 3.34 -9.53 -0.61
N LEU A 247 3.38 -10.49 -1.53
CA LEU A 247 3.65 -11.87 -1.21
C LEU A 247 5.13 -12.03 -0.85
N LEU A 248 5.41 -12.47 0.37
CA LEU A 248 6.73 -12.85 0.84
C LEU A 248 6.85 -14.36 0.71
N THR A 249 7.37 -14.86 -0.39
CA THR A 249 7.64 -16.31 -0.47
C THR A 249 8.99 -16.66 0.13
N PRO A 250 9.14 -17.87 0.69
CA PRO A 250 10.47 -18.40 0.91
C PRO A 250 11.21 -18.37 -0.43
N LEU A 251 12.27 -17.58 -0.46
CA LEU A 251 13.11 -17.44 -1.64
C LEU A 251 13.67 -18.80 -2.04
N THR A 252 13.09 -19.41 -3.05
CA THR A 252 13.92 -20.25 -3.90
C THR A 252 14.96 -19.34 -4.55
N PRO A 253 16.19 -19.79 -4.82
CA PRO A 253 17.27 -18.95 -5.35
C PRO A 253 16.92 -18.15 -6.62
N TYR A 254 15.80 -18.43 -7.23
CA TYR A 254 15.29 -17.80 -8.47
C TYR A 254 14.03 -16.96 -8.29
N GLY A 255 13.61 -16.67 -7.05
CA GLY A 255 12.40 -15.91 -6.76
C GLY A 255 11.15 -16.59 -7.35
N ARG A 256 10.20 -16.94 -6.53
CA ARG A 256 8.94 -17.47 -7.02
C ARG A 256 8.15 -16.35 -7.72
N MET A 257 7.60 -16.68 -8.87
CA MET A 257 6.72 -15.79 -9.62
C MET A 257 5.27 -16.20 -9.36
N VAL A 258 4.38 -15.24 -9.11
CA VAL A 258 2.95 -15.49 -9.23
C VAL A 258 2.58 -15.17 -10.68
N GLY A 259 2.37 -16.20 -11.48
CA GLY A 259 2.35 -16.05 -12.93
C GLY A 259 3.72 -15.60 -13.45
N SER A 260 3.79 -14.49 -14.18
CA SER A 260 5.03 -13.88 -14.65
C SER A 260 5.55 -12.75 -13.76
N GLN A 261 4.97 -12.56 -12.57
CA GLN A 261 5.26 -11.42 -11.69
C GLN A 261 6.32 -11.78 -10.63
N PRO A 262 7.33 -10.96 -10.43
CA PRO A 262 8.26 -11.12 -9.31
C PRO A 262 7.59 -10.71 -8.00
N LEU A 263 8.02 -11.33 -6.92
CA LEU A 263 7.50 -11.04 -5.60
C LEU A 263 8.41 -10.04 -4.88
N GLY A 264 7.79 -8.96 -4.39
CA GLY A 264 8.35 -8.11 -3.36
C GLY A 264 9.69 -7.43 -3.66
N CYS A 265 9.88 -6.83 -4.83
CA CYS A 265 11.02 -5.96 -5.07
C CYS A 265 10.60 -4.49 -5.11
N LEU A 266 11.48 -3.61 -4.64
CA LEU A 266 11.33 -2.18 -4.84
C LEU A 266 11.55 -1.87 -6.32
N VAL A 267 10.60 -1.18 -6.92
CA VAL A 267 10.66 -0.77 -8.32
C VAL A 267 10.30 0.71 -8.46
N ARG A 268 10.70 1.28 -9.58
CA ARG A 268 10.24 2.59 -10.03
C ARG A 268 9.83 2.52 -11.50
N PHE A 269 9.05 3.47 -11.95
CA PHE A 269 8.83 3.61 -13.40
C PHE A 269 10.12 4.10 -14.05
N SER A 270 10.52 3.46 -15.15
CA SER A 270 11.71 3.84 -15.91
C SER A 270 11.43 4.98 -16.89
N SER A 271 10.16 5.15 -17.28
CA SER A 271 9.71 6.19 -18.22
C SER A 271 8.28 6.61 -17.93
N LEU A 272 7.89 7.76 -18.46
CA LEU A 272 6.47 8.15 -18.53
C LEU A 272 5.69 7.16 -19.42
N PRO A 273 4.38 6.98 -19.15
CA PRO A 273 3.56 6.08 -19.95
C PRO A 273 3.46 6.54 -21.42
N GLU A 274 3.61 5.61 -22.35
CA GLU A 274 3.25 5.84 -23.75
C GLU A 274 1.78 5.51 -23.92
N ILE A 275 0.94 6.54 -24.13
CA ILE A 275 -0.50 6.39 -24.34
C ILE A 275 -0.80 6.38 -25.83
N ALA A 276 -1.50 5.35 -26.28
CA ALA A 276 -1.95 5.21 -27.66
C ALA A 276 -3.47 5.10 -27.75
N ASP A 277 -4.06 5.80 -28.70
CA ASP A 277 -5.46 5.62 -29.08
C ASP A 277 -5.59 4.30 -29.85
N ILE A 278 -6.39 3.37 -29.34
CA ILE A 278 -6.61 2.05 -29.94
C ILE A 278 -8.00 1.91 -30.58
N GLY A 279 -8.83 2.95 -30.55
CA GLY A 279 -10.12 2.99 -31.25
C GLY A 279 -11.32 3.14 -30.33
N TRP A 280 -12.48 2.60 -30.82
CA TRP A 280 -13.75 2.67 -30.11
C TRP A 280 -14.21 1.27 -29.71
N GLY A 281 -14.60 1.12 -28.43
CA GLY A 281 -15.22 -0.08 -27.89
C GLY A 281 -16.54 0.25 -27.19
N ASN A 282 -17.62 -0.43 -27.55
CA ASN A 282 -18.95 -0.21 -26.97
C ASN A 282 -19.43 1.27 -26.97
N GLY A 283 -19.06 2.04 -28.01
CA GLY A 283 -19.43 3.46 -28.12
C GLY A 283 -18.55 4.40 -27.24
N VAL A 284 -17.54 3.90 -26.59
CA VAL A 284 -16.57 4.68 -25.81
C VAL A 284 -15.20 4.61 -26.46
N LYS A 285 -14.47 5.72 -26.46
CA LYS A 285 -13.10 5.77 -26.92
C LYS A 285 -12.19 5.02 -25.95
N VAL A 286 -11.36 4.12 -26.46
CA VAL A 286 -10.47 3.26 -25.70
C VAL A 286 -9.02 3.49 -26.06
N TYR A 287 -8.16 3.36 -25.07
CA TYR A 287 -6.74 3.65 -25.16
C TYR A 287 -5.92 2.45 -24.70
N GLY A 288 -4.66 2.42 -25.11
CA GLY A 288 -3.64 1.55 -24.56
C GLY A 288 -2.55 2.38 -23.89
N ALA A 289 -1.95 1.85 -22.85
CA ALA A 289 -0.78 2.45 -22.22
C ALA A 289 0.35 1.43 -22.13
N LYS A 290 1.57 1.85 -22.47
CA LYS A 290 2.79 1.10 -22.21
C LYS A 290 3.49 1.72 -21.00
N LEU A 291 3.81 0.89 -20.04
CA LEU A 291 4.49 1.24 -18.82
C LEU A 291 5.71 0.34 -18.66
N GLU A 292 6.76 0.86 -18.06
CA GLU A 292 7.93 0.06 -17.73
C GLU A 292 8.36 0.31 -16.29
N LEU A 293 8.52 -0.77 -15.53
CA LEU A 293 9.04 -0.76 -14.17
C LEU A 293 10.46 -1.30 -14.16
N THR A 294 11.34 -0.65 -13.42
CA THR A 294 12.73 -1.09 -13.22
C THR A 294 13.00 -1.30 -11.74
N GLU A 295 13.68 -2.39 -11.40
CA GLU A 295 14.15 -2.67 -10.04
C GLU A 295 15.16 -1.60 -9.59
N VAL A 296 15.01 -1.14 -8.34
CA VAL A 296 15.86 -0.10 -7.74
C VAL A 296 17.05 -0.70 -7.00
#